data_c278180752c96b463922a8c2e64ebb84
#
_entry.id   c278180752c96b463922a8c2e64ebb84
#
_cell.length_a   1.000
_cell.length_b   1.000
_cell.length_c   1.000
_cell.angle_alpha   90.00
_cell.angle_beta   90.00
_cell.angle_gamma   90.00
#
_symmetry.space_group_name_H-M   'P 1'
#
loop_
_entity.id
_entity.type
_entity.pdbx_description
1 polymer ?
#
loop_
_entity_poly.entity_id
_entity_poly.type
_entity_poly.pdbx_seq_one_letter_code
_entity_poly.pdbx_strand_id
1 'polypeptide(L)'
;AFPHNYGCSQLGDDHENTKKILRDMVLHPNAGAVLVVGLGCENNQPDVFREFLGEFDEDRVKFMVTQKVGDEYEEGMEILRDLYAKASKDERTDVPLSELRVGLKCGGSDGFSGITANPLLGMFSDFLIAQGGIDRSTGNVRCRNHPNEPLQKRGTV
;
A
#
# COMPACT_ATOMS: atom_id res chain seq x y z
N ALA A 1 1.80 -8.18 9.31
CA ALA A 1 2.62 -8.67 8.20
C ALA A 1 1.76 -8.82 6.94
N PHE A 2 2.36 -8.60 5.79
CA PHE A 2 1.73 -8.76 4.48
C PHE A 2 2.47 -9.89 3.75
N PRO A 3 1.93 -11.12 3.72
CA PRO A 3 2.55 -12.23 3.04
C PRO A 3 2.36 -12.11 1.52
N HIS A 4 3.37 -12.54 0.79
CA HIS A 4 3.34 -12.69 -0.66
C HIS A 4 3.31 -14.17 -1.00
N ASN A 5 2.23 -14.63 -1.64
CA ASN A 5 1.94 -16.07 -1.78
C ASN A 5 2.53 -16.71 -3.06
N TYR A 6 3.19 -15.94 -3.92
CA TYR A 6 3.55 -16.43 -5.26
C TYR A 6 4.96 -17.00 -5.39
N GLY A 7 5.89 -16.66 -4.48
CA GLY A 7 7.24 -17.23 -4.46
C GLY A 7 7.92 -17.19 -5.82
N CYS A 8 8.08 -18.36 -6.46
CA CYS A 8 8.67 -18.53 -7.79
C CYS A 8 7.64 -18.79 -8.88
N SER A 9 6.34 -18.62 -8.64
CA SER A 9 5.27 -19.08 -9.55
C SER A 9 4.78 -18.03 -10.54
N GLN A 10 5.32 -16.82 -10.53
CA GLN A 10 4.92 -15.76 -11.44
C GLN A 10 5.96 -15.51 -12.52
N LEU A 11 5.48 -15.20 -13.74
CA LEU A 11 6.30 -14.85 -14.90
C LEU A 11 5.74 -13.61 -15.60
N GLY A 12 6.59 -12.92 -16.34
CA GLY A 12 6.20 -11.78 -17.18
C GLY A 12 5.49 -10.67 -16.41
N ASP A 13 4.39 -10.20 -16.94
CA ASP A 13 3.63 -9.06 -16.43
C ASP A 13 3.07 -9.28 -15.02
N ASP A 14 2.69 -10.51 -14.68
CA ASP A 14 2.20 -10.83 -13.33
C ASP A 14 3.29 -10.62 -12.28
N HIS A 15 4.52 -11.06 -12.59
CA HIS A 15 5.67 -10.81 -11.73
C HIS A 15 5.99 -9.32 -11.60
N GLU A 16 5.99 -8.59 -12.71
CA GLU A 16 6.25 -7.14 -12.71
C GLU A 16 5.16 -6.36 -11.95
N ASN A 17 3.90 -6.75 -12.07
CA ASN A 17 2.81 -6.13 -11.32
C ASN A 17 2.92 -6.41 -9.82
N THR A 18 3.23 -7.65 -9.43
CA THR A 18 3.46 -8.00 -8.04
C THR A 18 4.63 -7.21 -7.45
N LYS A 19 5.73 -7.10 -8.17
CA LYS A 19 6.90 -6.31 -7.76
C LYS A 19 6.55 -4.83 -7.52
N LYS A 20 5.75 -4.23 -8.40
CA LYS A 20 5.26 -2.84 -8.23
C LYS A 20 4.37 -2.70 -6.99
N ILE A 21 3.43 -3.63 -6.78
CA ILE A 21 2.55 -3.63 -5.61
C ILE A 21 3.37 -3.76 -4.32
N LEU A 22 4.33 -4.67 -4.27
CA LEU A 22 5.20 -4.83 -3.11
C LEU A 22 6.03 -3.57 -2.83
N ARG A 23 6.56 -2.94 -3.88
CA ARG A 23 7.25 -1.65 -3.76
C ARG A 23 6.34 -0.58 -3.13
N ASP A 24 5.12 -0.44 -3.64
CA ASP A 24 4.18 0.56 -3.16
C ASP A 24 3.75 0.29 -1.70
N MET A 25 3.75 -0.98 -1.28
CA MET A 25 3.54 -1.36 0.13
C MET A 25 4.75 -1.00 1.01
N VAL A 26 5.97 -1.23 0.54
CA VAL A 26 7.19 -0.89 1.28
C VAL A 26 7.34 0.62 1.44
N LEU A 27 7.05 1.38 0.38
CA LEU A 27 7.12 2.83 0.35
C LEU A 27 5.82 3.53 0.79
N HIS A 28 4.91 2.79 1.42
CA HIS A 28 3.61 3.35 1.80
C HIS A 28 3.78 4.47 2.84
N PRO A 29 3.20 5.65 2.62
CA PRO A 29 3.42 6.83 3.49
C PRO A 29 2.92 6.65 4.94
N ASN A 30 2.02 5.69 5.19
CA ASN A 30 1.56 5.36 6.54
C ASN A 30 2.43 4.28 7.23
N ALA A 31 3.48 3.78 6.59
CA ALA A 31 4.41 2.85 7.20
C ALA A 31 5.53 3.62 7.89
N GLY A 32 5.57 3.60 9.22
CA GLY A 32 6.64 4.24 9.99
C GLY A 32 8.00 3.57 9.79
N ALA A 33 8.00 2.24 9.63
CA ALA A 33 9.18 1.45 9.26
C ALA A 33 8.75 0.10 8.67
N VAL A 34 9.61 -0.52 7.86
CA VAL A 34 9.32 -1.78 7.15
C VAL A 34 10.52 -2.71 7.21
N LEU A 35 10.26 -3.95 7.58
CA LEU A 35 11.19 -5.07 7.37
C LEU A 35 10.71 -5.90 6.18
N VAL A 36 11.52 -5.95 5.13
CA VAL A 36 11.32 -6.83 3.97
C VAL A 36 12.03 -8.15 4.24
N VAL A 37 11.26 -9.22 4.31
CA VAL A 37 11.80 -10.58 4.54
C VAL A 37 11.66 -11.39 3.28
N GLY A 38 12.77 -11.83 2.74
CA GLY A 38 12.84 -12.75 1.62
C GLY A 38 13.40 -14.11 2.05
N LEU A 39 13.00 -15.15 1.32
CA LEU A 39 13.57 -16.49 1.51
C LEU A 39 15.00 -16.58 0.95
N GLY A 40 15.22 -16.03 -0.27
CA GLY A 40 16.50 -16.01 -0.97
C GLY A 40 16.51 -16.72 -2.32
N CYS A 41 15.44 -17.43 -2.69
CA CYS A 41 15.30 -18.12 -3.97
C CYS A 41 13.98 -17.80 -4.70
N GLU A 42 13.22 -16.82 -4.22
CA GLU A 42 12.01 -16.33 -4.85
C GLU A 42 12.29 -15.45 -6.08
N ASN A 43 11.26 -15.21 -6.92
CA ASN A 43 11.39 -14.34 -8.09
C ASN A 43 11.74 -12.88 -7.70
N ASN A 44 11.14 -12.38 -6.62
CA ASN A 44 11.43 -11.05 -6.08
C ASN A 44 12.57 -11.12 -5.05
N GLN A 45 13.75 -11.57 -5.49
CA GLN A 45 14.91 -11.65 -4.60
C GLN A 45 15.19 -10.30 -3.93
N PRO A 46 15.47 -10.26 -2.62
CA PRO A 46 15.65 -9.03 -1.86
C PRO A 46 16.68 -8.08 -2.45
N ASP A 47 17.80 -8.57 -2.97
CA ASP A 47 18.85 -7.74 -3.56
C ASP A 47 18.33 -7.01 -4.83
N VAL A 48 17.68 -7.74 -5.75
CA VAL A 48 17.08 -7.17 -6.97
C VAL A 48 15.90 -6.27 -6.64
N PHE A 49 15.12 -6.65 -5.64
CA PHE A 49 13.97 -5.84 -5.20
C PHE A 49 14.43 -4.53 -4.54
N ARG A 50 15.53 -4.54 -3.78
CA ARG A 50 16.14 -3.32 -3.21
C ARG A 50 16.54 -2.34 -4.30
N GLU A 51 17.17 -2.80 -5.37
CA GLU A 51 17.52 -1.95 -6.52
C GLU A 51 16.26 -1.37 -7.19
N PHE A 52 15.21 -2.17 -7.30
CA PHE A 52 13.93 -1.73 -7.88
C PHE A 52 13.19 -0.69 -7.05
N LEU A 53 13.36 -0.67 -5.73
CA LEU A 53 12.78 0.38 -4.87
C LEU A 53 13.27 1.78 -5.23
N GLY A 54 14.50 1.91 -5.71
CA GLY A 54 15.15 3.19 -5.94
C GLY A 54 15.58 3.86 -4.63
N GLU A 55 15.36 5.16 -4.53
CA GLU A 55 15.69 5.90 -3.31
C GLU A 55 14.68 5.64 -2.19
N PHE A 56 15.14 5.28 -1.02
CA PHE A 56 14.35 5.09 0.20
C PHE A 56 15.19 5.38 1.44
N ASP A 57 14.53 5.59 2.59
CA ASP A 57 15.20 5.77 3.86
C ASP A 57 15.70 4.41 4.40
N GLU A 58 17.00 4.17 4.28
CA GLU A 58 17.65 2.94 4.74
C GLU A 58 17.56 2.73 6.25
N ASP A 59 17.24 3.76 7.01
CA ASP A 59 17.01 3.67 8.43
C ASP A 59 15.62 3.16 8.78
N ARG A 60 14.67 3.30 7.86
CA ARG A 60 13.27 2.89 8.03
C ARG A 60 12.89 1.65 7.22
N VAL A 61 13.68 1.29 6.21
CA VAL A 61 13.45 0.08 5.43
C VAL A 61 14.67 -0.82 5.54
N LYS A 62 14.46 -2.01 6.09
CA LYS A 62 15.50 -3.03 6.26
C LYS A 62 15.12 -4.29 5.49
N PHE A 63 16.15 -5.07 5.16
CA PHE A 63 16.01 -6.32 4.43
C PHE A 63 16.64 -7.47 5.22
N MET A 64 15.99 -8.61 5.19
CA MET A 64 16.50 -9.86 5.73
C MET A 64 16.28 -11.00 4.73
N VAL A 65 17.26 -11.83 4.54
CA VAL A 65 17.17 -13.05 3.72
C VAL A 65 17.31 -14.25 4.65
N THR A 66 16.24 -15.02 4.83
CA THR A 66 16.20 -16.09 5.84
C THR A 66 17.27 -17.17 5.60
N GLN A 67 17.57 -17.49 4.34
CA GLN A 67 18.64 -18.47 4.00
C GLN A 67 20.06 -17.96 4.25
N LYS A 68 20.25 -16.66 4.54
CA LYS A 68 21.57 -16.05 4.79
C LYS A 68 21.85 -15.81 6.27
N VAL A 69 20.87 -16.01 7.15
CA VAL A 69 20.97 -15.80 8.61
C VAL A 69 20.96 -17.13 9.36
N GLY A 70 21.53 -17.16 10.55
CA GLY A 70 21.59 -18.38 11.36
C GLY A 70 20.29 -18.68 12.08
N ASP A 71 19.68 -17.67 12.68
CA ASP A 71 18.37 -17.71 13.33
C ASP A 71 17.54 -16.51 12.86
N GLU A 72 16.53 -16.82 12.02
CA GLU A 72 15.69 -15.79 11.43
C GLU A 72 14.77 -15.09 12.45
N TYR A 73 14.46 -15.72 13.57
CA TYR A 73 13.67 -15.10 14.62
C TYR A 73 14.49 -14.11 15.43
N GLU A 74 15.70 -14.50 15.82
CA GLU A 74 16.58 -13.63 16.60
C GLU A 74 17.00 -12.41 15.78
N GLU A 75 17.49 -12.60 14.57
CA GLU A 75 17.89 -11.54 13.64
C GLU A 75 16.69 -10.62 13.29
N GLY A 76 15.55 -11.22 12.94
CA GLY A 76 14.35 -10.47 12.61
C GLY A 76 13.84 -9.63 13.79
N MET A 77 13.91 -10.14 15.01
CA MET A 77 13.50 -9.41 16.21
C MET A 77 14.47 -8.28 16.55
N GLU A 78 15.77 -8.44 16.33
CA GLU A 78 16.75 -7.39 16.50
C GLU A 78 16.48 -6.21 15.54
N ILE A 79 16.34 -6.53 14.23
CA ILE A 79 15.99 -5.52 13.21
C ILE A 79 14.68 -4.81 13.54
N LEU A 80 13.64 -5.54 13.97
CA LEU A 80 12.36 -4.95 14.34
C LEU A 80 12.44 -4.04 15.55
N ARG A 81 13.28 -4.35 16.54
CA ARG A 81 13.50 -3.46 17.70
C ARG A 81 14.14 -2.15 17.27
N ASP A 82 15.12 -2.18 16.38
CA ASP A 82 15.78 -0.99 15.84
C ASP A 82 14.80 -0.14 15.01
N LEU A 83 14.01 -0.76 14.15
CA LEU A 83 12.98 -0.09 13.37
C LEU A 83 11.92 0.55 14.27
N TYR A 84 11.49 -0.17 15.32
CA TYR A 84 10.52 0.35 16.28
C TYR A 84 11.08 1.53 17.08
N ALA A 85 12.36 1.47 17.51
CA ALA A 85 13.00 2.55 18.23
C ALA A 85 13.09 3.85 17.42
N LYS A 86 13.10 3.75 16.09
CA LYS A 86 13.02 4.90 15.17
C LYS A 86 11.59 5.37 14.96
N ALA A 87 10.69 4.47 14.59
CA ALA A 87 9.30 4.78 14.32
C ALA A 87 8.55 5.33 15.56
N SER A 88 8.93 4.88 16.75
CA SER A 88 8.33 5.36 18.00
C SER A 88 8.62 6.85 18.33
N LYS A 89 9.54 7.47 17.61
CA LYS A 89 9.87 8.90 17.74
C LYS A 89 9.05 9.77 16.79
N ASP A 90 8.23 9.17 15.93
CA ASP A 90 7.38 9.91 15.00
C ASP A 90 6.31 10.67 15.76
N GLU A 91 6.21 11.95 15.50
CA GLU A 91 5.20 12.83 16.08
C GLU A 91 4.10 13.12 15.06
N ARG A 92 2.86 13.23 15.55
CA ARG A 92 1.74 13.64 14.71
C ARG A 92 1.75 15.15 14.57
N THR A 93 1.55 15.59 13.33
CA THR A 93 1.40 17.02 12.98
C THR A 93 0.06 17.25 12.30
N ASP A 94 -0.45 18.47 12.41
CA ASP A 94 -1.64 18.88 11.67
C ASP A 94 -1.31 18.99 10.18
N VAL A 95 -2.15 18.37 9.36
CA VAL A 95 -2.02 18.43 7.90
C VAL A 95 -3.38 18.83 7.29
N PRO A 96 -3.39 19.55 6.16
CA PRO A 96 -4.62 19.89 5.48
C PRO A 96 -5.31 18.62 4.94
N LEU A 97 -6.64 18.65 4.84
CA LEU A 97 -7.42 17.51 4.35
C LEU A 97 -7.09 17.14 2.90
N SER A 98 -6.49 18.06 2.14
CA SER A 98 -5.96 17.81 0.78
C SER A 98 -4.87 16.75 0.71
N GLU A 99 -4.19 16.46 1.82
CA GLU A 99 -3.19 15.37 1.89
C GLU A 99 -3.83 13.99 2.09
N LEU A 100 -5.12 13.95 2.49
CA LEU A 100 -5.81 12.69 2.75
C LEU A 100 -6.16 11.97 1.44
N ARG A 101 -5.71 10.72 1.35
CA ARG A 101 -6.01 9.82 0.24
C ARG A 101 -6.74 8.60 0.77
N VAL A 102 -7.94 8.34 0.25
CA VAL A 102 -8.80 7.25 0.72
C VAL A 102 -9.05 6.26 -0.41
N GLY A 103 -8.79 5.00 -0.15
CA GLY A 103 -9.17 3.91 -1.04
C GLY A 103 -10.59 3.43 -0.73
N LEU A 104 -11.45 3.37 -1.72
CA LEU A 104 -12.81 2.85 -1.62
C LEU A 104 -12.90 1.53 -2.39
N LYS A 105 -13.49 0.52 -1.76
CA LYS A 105 -13.68 -0.80 -2.39
C LYS A 105 -15.10 -1.29 -2.20
N CYS A 106 -15.71 -1.79 -3.29
CA CYS A 106 -16.97 -2.54 -3.20
C CYS A 106 -16.68 -3.96 -2.69
N GLY A 107 -17.40 -4.41 -1.66
CA GLY A 107 -17.27 -5.74 -1.07
C GLY A 107 -18.10 -6.80 -1.80
N GLY A 108 -19.30 -7.11 -1.28
CA GLY A 108 -20.11 -8.27 -1.65
C GLY A 108 -21.14 -8.05 -2.77
N SER A 109 -21.32 -6.86 -3.27
CA SER A 109 -22.30 -6.52 -4.35
C SER A 109 -23.74 -6.97 -4.04
N ASP A 110 -24.19 -6.86 -2.78
CA ASP A 110 -25.58 -7.13 -2.43
C ASP A 110 -26.53 -6.00 -2.83
N GLY A 111 -27.83 -6.30 -2.98
CA GLY A 111 -28.84 -5.32 -3.45
C GLY A 111 -29.02 -4.14 -2.50
N PHE A 112 -28.82 -4.31 -1.19
CA PHE A 112 -28.97 -3.26 -0.20
C PHE A 112 -27.79 -2.29 -0.21
N SER A 113 -26.58 -2.73 -0.51
CA SER A 113 -25.42 -1.85 -0.59
C SER A 113 -25.60 -0.78 -1.68
N GLY A 114 -26.33 -1.08 -2.75
CA GLY A 114 -26.66 -0.12 -3.81
C GLY A 114 -27.58 1.02 -3.35
N ILE A 115 -28.40 0.79 -2.33
CA ILE A 115 -29.37 1.78 -1.82
C ILE A 115 -28.85 2.49 -0.55
N THR A 116 -27.91 1.90 0.18
CA THR A 116 -27.43 2.41 1.48
C THR A 116 -25.95 2.78 1.44
N ALA A 117 -25.06 1.78 1.49
CA ALA A 117 -23.64 1.98 1.67
C ALA A 117 -22.98 2.73 0.48
N ASN A 118 -23.34 2.39 -0.76
CA ASN A 118 -22.75 3.04 -1.92
C ASN A 118 -23.13 4.51 -2.08
N PRO A 119 -24.40 4.92 -1.87
CA PRO A 119 -24.75 6.34 -1.81
C PRO A 119 -24.02 7.10 -0.69
N LEU A 120 -23.88 6.49 0.50
CA LEU A 120 -23.15 7.10 1.61
C LEU A 120 -21.68 7.31 1.27
N LEU A 121 -21.03 6.31 0.69
CA LEU A 121 -19.65 6.43 0.22
C LEU A 121 -19.50 7.48 -0.87
N GLY A 122 -20.50 7.60 -1.77
CA GLY A 122 -20.54 8.67 -2.77
C GLY A 122 -20.59 10.06 -2.14
N MET A 123 -21.41 10.26 -1.13
CA MET A 123 -21.49 11.55 -0.39
C MET A 123 -20.17 11.84 0.36
N PHE A 124 -19.57 10.84 0.96
CA PHE A 124 -18.26 10.98 1.61
C PHE A 124 -17.18 11.37 0.59
N SER A 125 -17.16 10.72 -0.57
CA SER A 125 -16.23 11.04 -1.66
C SER A 125 -16.39 12.49 -2.14
N ASP A 126 -17.64 12.93 -2.37
CA ASP A 126 -17.92 14.30 -2.77
C ASP A 126 -17.44 15.31 -1.72
N PHE A 127 -17.67 15.02 -0.43
CA PHE A 127 -17.16 15.83 0.67
C PHE A 127 -15.63 15.88 0.69
N LEU A 128 -14.94 14.73 0.58
CA LEU A 128 -13.48 14.65 0.60
C LEU A 128 -12.86 15.45 -0.55
N ILE A 129 -13.41 15.30 -1.76
CA ILE A 129 -12.93 16.00 -2.96
C ILE A 129 -13.15 17.50 -2.81
N ALA A 130 -14.27 17.93 -2.25
CA ALA A 130 -14.55 19.36 -2.00
C ALA A 130 -13.52 20.00 -1.05
N GLN A 131 -12.90 19.22 -0.16
CA GLN A 131 -11.83 19.67 0.72
C GLN A 131 -10.42 19.53 0.07
N GLY A 132 -10.34 19.14 -1.19
CA GLY A 132 -9.09 18.93 -1.92
C GLY A 132 -8.46 17.55 -1.73
N GLY A 133 -9.06 16.66 -0.94
CA GLY A 133 -8.61 15.28 -0.77
C GLY A 133 -8.80 14.44 -2.03
N ILE A 134 -8.20 13.25 -2.04
CA ILE A 134 -8.26 12.32 -3.17
C ILE A 134 -8.94 11.04 -2.74
N ASP A 135 -9.93 10.58 -3.51
CA ASP A 135 -10.45 9.23 -3.42
C ASP A 135 -10.01 8.37 -4.61
N ARG A 136 -9.85 7.08 -4.37
CA ARG A 136 -9.68 6.07 -5.41
C ARG A 136 -10.69 4.96 -5.18
N SER A 137 -11.66 4.87 -6.05
CA SER A 137 -12.68 3.82 -5.99
C SER A 137 -12.33 2.65 -6.90
N THR A 138 -12.50 1.42 -6.38
CA THR A 138 -12.45 0.18 -7.16
C THR A 138 -13.81 -0.49 -7.14
N GLY A 139 -14.32 -0.92 -8.30
CA GLY A 139 -15.61 -1.60 -8.42
C GLY A 139 -16.79 -0.64 -8.60
N ASN A 140 -17.98 -1.06 -8.14
CA ASN A 140 -19.25 -0.38 -8.39
C ASN A 140 -19.57 0.76 -7.39
N VAL A 141 -18.58 1.39 -6.79
CA VAL A 141 -18.81 2.60 -5.98
C VAL A 141 -19.15 3.74 -6.95
N ARG A 142 -20.41 4.07 -7.05
CA ARG A 142 -20.85 5.25 -7.80
C ARG A 142 -20.75 6.47 -6.91
N CYS A 143 -19.70 7.26 -7.11
CA CYS A 143 -19.70 8.65 -6.68
C CYS A 143 -20.73 9.41 -7.52
N ARG A 144 -21.53 10.27 -6.93
CA ARG A 144 -22.38 11.18 -7.70
C ARG A 144 -21.45 12.03 -8.56
N ASN A 145 -21.64 11.97 -9.87
CA ASN A 145 -20.90 12.82 -10.79
C ASN A 145 -21.14 14.28 -10.44
N HIS A 146 -20.10 15.04 -10.21
CA HIS A 146 -20.17 16.48 -10.33
C HIS A 146 -20.62 16.77 -11.77
N PRO A 147 -21.67 17.57 -12.00
CA PRO A 147 -22.30 17.70 -13.32
C PRO A 147 -21.39 18.22 -14.44
N ASN A 148 -20.15 18.59 -14.14
CA ASN A 148 -19.24 19.26 -15.08
C ASN A 148 -17.87 18.58 -15.25
N GLU A 149 -17.62 17.38 -14.74
CA GLU A 149 -16.35 16.69 -15.01
C GLU A 149 -16.54 15.42 -15.85
N PRO A 150 -15.89 15.33 -17.01
CA PRO A 150 -15.89 14.12 -17.82
C PRO A 150 -15.16 12.98 -17.11
N LEU A 151 -15.73 11.78 -17.19
CA LEU A 151 -15.26 10.49 -16.64
C LEU A 151 -13.78 10.13 -16.91
N GLN A 152 -13.10 10.88 -17.76
CA GLN A 152 -11.72 10.61 -18.20
C GLN A 152 -10.61 11.06 -17.24
N LYS A 153 -10.91 11.79 -16.17
CA LYS A 153 -9.89 12.21 -15.18
C LYS A 153 -9.75 11.30 -13.97
N ARG A 154 -10.54 10.24 -13.89
CA ARG A 154 -10.37 9.19 -12.89
C ARG A 154 -9.34 8.22 -13.42
N GLY A 155 -8.09 8.39 -12.98
CA GLY A 155 -6.99 7.54 -13.41
C GLY A 155 -7.31 6.06 -13.24
N THR A 156 -7.63 5.42 -14.34
CA THR A 156 -7.47 3.98 -14.49
C THR A 156 -5.97 3.72 -14.56
N VAL A 157 -5.47 2.99 -13.56
CA VAL A 157 -4.20 2.28 -13.65
C VAL A 157 -4.49 0.87 -14.07
#